data_778991d0a91d4a48269fa16a1616332f
#
_entry.id   778991d0a91d4a48269fa16a1616332f
#
_cell.length_a   1.000
_cell.length_b   1.000
_cell.length_c   1.000
_cell.angle_alpha   90.00
_cell.angle_beta   90.00
_cell.angle_gamma   90.00
#
_symmetry.space_group_name_H-M   'P 1'
#
loop_
_entity.id
_entity.type
_entity.pdbx_description
1 polymer ?
#
loop_
_entity_poly.entity_id
_entity_poly.type
_entity_poly.pdbx_seq_one_letter_code
_entity_poly.pdbx_strand_id
1 'polypeptide(L)'
;MTSPAEVTVPDIGDFSDVPVIEIHVRPGDAVAPEDPLITLESDKATMDVPSPSAGTVRELRISVGDRVRVGQPILLLDQSDGAAPVEQLAATTVDQTEPPTEVPSAPAATVTESARRSAEAASPPTAPGGPPVSATAAPPDFTGVHAGPSVRRLARELEIDLAGVTGSGPKGRITKDDLLQKVRGPQEAAPAPAAAGAGIPEIPPQDFSKFGPVETQPLTRIQRVSGPHLHRSWLNVPHVTHDDEADITELDAYRKELDTGARADGYRVTLLSFLLKASVSALREFPRFNSSLTPEKDALVLKRYFHIGVAVDTPEGLVVPVIRDVDRKGITELSRELGEVSARARDGKLTATDLQGGCFTISSLGGIGGTSFTPLVNAPEVAILGVVRSKTAPVWDGAAFVPRLMLPLSLSYDHRVIDGALAARFTRHLCHVLEDVRRLLL
;
A
#
# COMPACT_ATOMS: atom_id res chain seq x y z
N MET A 1 5.14 21.36 46.50
CA MET A 1 6.17 20.38 46.89
C MET A 1 5.97 19.19 45.94
N THR A 2 6.87 18.98 45.03
CA THR A 2 6.80 17.87 44.07
C THR A 2 7.01 16.55 44.81
N SER A 3 6.01 15.68 44.80
CA SER A 3 6.16 14.34 45.36
C SER A 3 6.73 13.41 44.27
N PRO A 4 7.84 12.70 44.55
CA PRO A 4 8.37 11.75 43.58
C PRO A 4 7.42 10.54 43.45
N ALA A 5 6.98 10.25 42.25
CA ALA A 5 6.21 9.07 41.91
C ALA A 5 7.14 8.01 41.30
N GLU A 6 7.05 6.80 41.79
CA GLU A 6 7.79 5.67 41.21
C GLU A 6 6.97 5.01 40.09
N VAL A 7 7.54 4.97 38.89
CA VAL A 7 6.92 4.30 37.74
C VAL A 7 7.42 2.87 37.70
N THR A 8 6.48 1.91 37.66
CA THR A 8 6.79 0.47 37.64
C THR A 8 6.32 -0.16 36.32
N VAL A 9 6.91 -1.32 35.98
CA VAL A 9 6.47 -2.13 34.83
C VAL A 9 5.01 -2.55 35.03
N PRO A 10 4.08 -2.21 34.11
CA PRO A 10 2.68 -2.65 34.21
C PRO A 10 2.55 -4.16 34.05
N ASP A 11 1.33 -4.68 34.28
CA ASP A 11 1.03 -6.08 34.00
C ASP A 11 1.12 -6.36 32.50
N ILE A 12 2.13 -7.12 32.11
CA ILE A 12 2.43 -7.51 30.73
C ILE A 12 2.02 -8.96 30.42
N GLY A 13 1.15 -9.56 31.26
CA GLY A 13 0.70 -10.95 31.15
C GLY A 13 1.71 -11.96 31.70
N ASP A 14 1.65 -13.22 31.25
CA ASP A 14 2.41 -14.37 31.77
C ASP A 14 3.94 -14.33 31.53
N PHE A 15 4.55 -13.15 31.35
CA PHE A 15 5.97 -13.00 31.06
C PHE A 15 6.74 -12.62 32.32
N SER A 16 7.77 -13.40 32.67
CA SER A 16 8.49 -13.28 33.94
C SER A 16 9.91 -12.75 33.83
N ASP A 17 10.42 -12.36 32.67
CA ASP A 17 11.79 -11.82 32.51
C ASP A 17 11.95 -11.26 31.10
N VAL A 18 11.59 -9.98 30.90
CA VAL A 18 11.54 -9.34 29.57
C VAL A 18 12.72 -8.38 29.42
N PRO A 19 13.56 -8.48 28.36
CA PRO A 19 14.67 -7.57 28.14
C PRO A 19 14.18 -6.18 27.68
N VAL A 20 14.85 -5.14 28.17
CA VAL A 20 14.70 -3.74 27.73
C VAL A 20 15.56 -3.53 26.48
N ILE A 21 14.93 -3.22 25.35
CA ILE A 21 15.66 -2.98 24.08
C ILE A 21 15.95 -1.50 23.84
N GLU A 22 15.07 -0.60 24.28
CA GLU A 22 15.24 0.83 24.08
C GLU A 22 14.72 1.63 25.26
N ILE A 23 15.36 2.78 25.54
CA ILE A 23 14.96 3.75 26.57
C ILE A 23 14.78 5.09 25.86
N HIS A 24 13.55 5.62 25.90
CA HIS A 24 13.15 6.83 25.14
C HIS A 24 13.37 8.13 25.92
N VAL A 25 13.65 8.05 27.22
CA VAL A 25 13.75 9.21 28.11
C VAL A 25 15.08 9.26 28.84
N ARG A 26 15.50 10.46 29.22
CA ARG A 26 16.74 10.74 29.99
C ARG A 26 16.41 11.47 31.28
N PRO A 27 17.25 11.37 32.31
CA PRO A 27 17.11 12.22 33.49
C PRO A 27 17.08 13.71 33.11
N GLY A 28 16.04 14.39 33.52
CA GLY A 28 15.77 15.81 33.20
C GLY A 28 14.74 16.02 32.07
N ASP A 29 14.32 15.01 31.36
CA ASP A 29 13.31 15.14 30.32
C ASP A 29 11.90 15.32 30.91
N ALA A 30 11.11 16.21 30.30
CA ALA A 30 9.69 16.37 30.62
C ALA A 30 8.86 15.40 29.79
N VAL A 31 7.98 14.63 30.43
CA VAL A 31 7.10 13.64 29.80
C VAL A 31 5.63 13.98 30.05
N ALA A 32 4.79 13.74 29.05
CA ALA A 32 3.34 13.80 29.16
C ALA A 32 2.75 12.43 29.52
N PRO A 33 1.48 12.33 29.97
CA PRO A 33 0.80 11.05 30.11
C PRO A 33 0.77 10.33 28.75
N GLU A 34 0.93 9.01 28.75
CA GLU A 34 0.98 8.13 27.58
C GLU A 34 2.26 8.24 26.72
N ASP A 35 3.23 9.10 27.05
CA ASP A 35 4.52 9.13 26.34
C ASP A 35 5.30 7.83 26.60
N PRO A 36 5.93 7.22 25.56
CA PRO A 36 6.71 6.00 25.72
C PRO A 36 7.96 6.27 26.55
N LEU A 37 8.18 5.46 27.59
CA LEU A 37 9.34 5.56 28.48
C LEU A 37 10.42 4.56 28.10
N ILE A 38 10.04 3.30 27.90
CA ILE A 38 10.94 2.20 27.53
C ILE A 38 10.22 1.24 26.60
N THR A 39 10.99 0.53 25.77
CA THR A 39 10.49 -0.57 24.93
C THR A 39 11.00 -1.90 25.46
N LEU A 40 10.09 -2.84 25.69
CA LEU A 40 10.35 -4.21 26.12
C LEU A 40 10.16 -5.18 24.94
N GLU A 41 10.97 -6.22 24.84
CA GLU A 41 10.86 -7.25 23.82
C GLU A 41 10.54 -8.62 24.46
N SER A 42 9.40 -9.18 24.10
CA SER A 42 9.05 -10.56 24.46
C SER A 42 9.19 -11.49 23.24
N ASP A 43 9.19 -12.79 23.43
CA ASP A 43 9.27 -13.81 22.36
C ASP A 43 8.18 -13.66 21.26
N LYS A 44 7.15 -12.85 21.49
CA LYS A 44 6.00 -12.70 20.60
C LYS A 44 5.69 -11.26 20.15
N ALA A 45 6.16 -10.25 20.87
CA ALA A 45 5.88 -8.84 20.54
C ALA A 45 6.84 -7.88 21.27
N THR A 46 7.08 -6.73 20.65
CA THR A 46 7.65 -5.52 21.30
C THR A 46 6.52 -4.69 21.87
N MET A 47 6.70 -4.16 23.08
CA MET A 47 5.72 -3.35 23.80
C MET A 47 6.38 -2.12 24.42
N ASP A 48 5.75 -0.97 24.24
CA ASP A 48 6.18 0.27 24.89
C ASP A 48 5.47 0.43 26.23
N VAL A 49 6.21 0.83 27.24
CA VAL A 49 5.66 1.15 28.55
C VAL A 49 5.40 2.66 28.60
N PRO A 50 4.11 3.10 28.66
CA PRO A 50 3.76 4.50 28.68
C PRO A 50 3.91 5.14 30.06
N SER A 51 4.07 6.45 30.10
CA SER A 51 4.07 7.23 31.33
C SER A 51 2.67 7.30 31.94
N PRO A 52 2.48 6.99 33.24
CA PRO A 52 1.18 7.08 33.90
C PRO A 52 0.75 8.53 34.20
N SER A 53 1.66 9.49 34.19
CA SER A 53 1.37 10.89 34.52
C SER A 53 2.38 11.85 33.89
N ALA A 54 2.00 13.13 33.78
CA ALA A 54 2.93 14.18 33.40
C ALA A 54 3.93 14.51 34.52
N GLY A 55 5.19 14.69 34.12
CA GLY A 55 6.23 15.03 35.08
C GLY A 55 7.61 15.19 34.44
N THR A 56 8.63 15.38 35.30
CA THR A 56 10.03 15.41 34.86
C THR A 56 10.73 14.16 35.38
N VAL A 57 11.45 13.47 34.49
CA VAL A 57 12.23 12.27 34.85
C VAL A 57 13.38 12.67 35.76
N ARG A 58 13.37 12.16 37.01
CA ARG A 58 14.39 12.46 37.97
C ARG A 58 15.58 11.51 37.88
N GLU A 59 15.30 10.19 37.83
CA GLU A 59 16.32 9.16 37.84
C GLU A 59 15.80 7.92 37.06
N LEU A 60 16.68 7.32 36.26
CA LEU A 60 16.45 6.03 35.60
C LEU A 60 17.10 4.93 36.44
N ARG A 61 16.36 3.82 36.69
CA ARG A 61 16.87 2.68 37.50
C ARG A 61 17.17 1.43 36.67
N ILE A 62 17.04 1.54 35.36
CA ILE A 62 17.28 0.45 34.40
C ILE A 62 18.17 0.91 33.25
N SER A 63 18.81 -0.03 32.59
CA SER A 63 19.67 0.16 31.43
C SER A 63 19.21 -0.69 30.25
N VAL A 64 19.58 -0.29 29.04
CA VAL A 64 19.32 -1.11 27.83
C VAL A 64 20.04 -2.45 27.97
N GLY A 65 19.29 -3.55 27.81
CA GLY A 65 19.76 -4.92 28.01
C GLY A 65 19.40 -5.54 29.36
N ASP A 66 18.92 -4.76 30.33
CA ASP A 66 18.44 -5.29 31.61
C ASP A 66 17.14 -6.09 31.41
N ARG A 67 16.92 -7.08 32.28
CA ARG A 67 15.69 -7.86 32.32
C ARG A 67 14.80 -7.37 33.44
N VAL A 68 13.55 -7.05 33.10
CA VAL A 68 12.57 -6.50 34.03
C VAL A 68 11.37 -7.42 34.22
N ARG A 69 10.73 -7.29 35.40
CA ARG A 69 9.54 -8.05 35.82
C ARG A 69 8.38 -7.11 36.09
N VAL A 70 7.17 -7.63 36.04
CA VAL A 70 5.95 -6.91 36.45
C VAL A 70 6.13 -6.33 37.84
N GLY A 71 5.80 -5.05 38.03
CA GLY A 71 5.94 -4.32 39.28
C GLY A 71 7.35 -3.84 39.63
N GLN A 72 8.36 -4.10 38.78
CA GLN A 72 9.72 -3.60 39.02
C GLN A 72 9.81 -2.10 38.71
N PRO A 73 10.45 -1.26 39.56
CA PRO A 73 10.61 0.16 39.34
C PRO A 73 11.55 0.45 38.17
N ILE A 74 11.09 1.30 37.26
CA ILE A 74 11.76 1.71 36.01
C ILE A 74 12.48 3.04 36.22
N LEU A 75 11.75 4.03 36.75
CA LEU A 75 12.23 5.41 36.92
C LEU A 75 11.46 6.13 38.04
N LEU A 76 12.01 7.26 38.46
CA LEU A 76 11.36 8.23 39.38
C LEU A 76 10.93 9.45 38.57
N LEU A 77 9.65 9.81 38.72
CA LEU A 77 9.02 10.99 38.09
C LEU A 77 8.71 12.04 39.19
N ASP A 78 9.15 13.27 39.00
CA ASP A 78 8.69 14.41 39.81
C ASP A 78 7.41 14.94 39.15
N GLN A 79 6.24 14.67 39.73
CA GLN A 79 4.95 15.08 39.23
C GLN A 79 4.77 16.61 39.31
N SER A 80 4.35 17.25 38.23
CA SER A 80 3.87 18.63 38.26
C SER A 80 2.38 18.63 38.59
N ASP A 81 1.98 19.27 39.69
CA ASP A 81 0.59 19.40 40.13
C ASP A 81 -0.32 19.92 39.01
N GLY A 82 -1.18 19.06 38.46
CA GLY A 82 -2.14 19.46 37.44
C GLY A 82 -2.89 18.32 36.73
N ALA A 83 -3.27 17.21 37.39
CA ALA A 83 -4.43 16.37 37.01
C ALA A 83 -4.60 15.21 38.03
N ALA A 84 -5.82 15.01 38.45
CA ALA A 84 -6.22 13.98 39.41
C ALA A 84 -6.11 12.56 38.85
N PRO A 85 -5.92 11.51 39.70
CA PRO A 85 -5.75 10.14 39.25
C PRO A 85 -7.08 9.57 38.75
N VAL A 86 -7.02 8.88 37.61
CA VAL A 86 -8.14 8.05 37.11
C VAL A 86 -8.03 6.69 37.77
N GLU A 87 -8.93 6.45 38.70
CA GLU A 87 -9.12 5.20 39.42
C GLU A 87 -9.65 4.10 38.48
N GLN A 88 -9.05 2.93 38.54
CA GLN A 88 -9.50 1.73 37.86
C GLN A 88 -10.96 1.41 38.23
N LEU A 89 -11.84 1.29 37.26
CA LEU A 89 -13.18 0.70 37.42
C LEU A 89 -13.23 -0.66 36.74
N ALA A 90 -13.30 -1.66 37.57
CA ALA A 90 -13.61 -3.04 37.23
C ALA A 90 -15.01 -3.16 36.63
N ALA A 91 -15.15 -4.14 35.76
CA ALA A 91 -16.39 -4.57 35.14
C ALA A 91 -17.51 -4.87 36.14
N THR A 92 -18.69 -4.33 35.88
CA THR A 92 -19.94 -4.92 36.38
C THR A 92 -21.05 -4.73 35.36
N THR A 93 -21.74 -5.79 35.16
CA THR A 93 -22.81 -6.15 34.23
C THR A 93 -24.15 -5.47 34.56
N VAL A 94 -24.92 -5.16 33.47
CA VAL A 94 -26.40 -5.19 33.30
C VAL A 94 -27.29 -4.19 34.07
N ASP A 95 -28.10 -3.42 33.44
CA ASP A 95 -29.49 -3.71 33.05
C ASP A 95 -30.16 -2.51 32.34
N GLN A 96 -31.19 -2.84 31.57
CA GLN A 96 -32.02 -2.07 30.68
C GLN A 96 -32.72 -0.86 31.29
N THR A 97 -32.97 0.17 30.52
CA THR A 97 -34.31 0.65 30.13
C THR A 97 -34.27 1.97 29.35
N GLU A 98 -34.91 2.00 28.22
CA GLU A 98 -35.29 3.10 27.32
C GLU A 98 -36.34 4.06 27.93
N PRO A 99 -36.88 5.06 27.18
CA PRO A 99 -36.35 6.02 26.19
C PRO A 99 -36.83 7.49 26.44
N PRO A 100 -37.19 8.33 25.44
CA PRO A 100 -36.38 9.43 24.90
C PRO A 100 -36.99 10.81 25.19
N THR A 101 -36.26 11.90 24.91
CA THR A 101 -36.89 13.24 24.68
C THR A 101 -35.99 14.18 23.88
N GLU A 102 -36.52 14.52 22.73
CA GLU A 102 -36.54 15.78 21.96
C GLU A 102 -35.38 16.78 21.97
N VAL A 103 -35.06 17.12 20.74
CA VAL A 103 -34.33 18.26 20.20
C VAL A 103 -35.02 19.60 20.54
N PRO A 104 -34.29 20.71 20.61
CA PRO A 104 -34.63 21.78 19.69
C PRO A 104 -33.48 22.40 18.91
N SER A 105 -33.88 22.79 17.73
CA SER A 105 -33.30 23.47 16.62
C SER A 105 -32.80 24.88 16.91
N ALA A 106 -31.66 25.22 16.24
CA ALA A 106 -31.19 26.49 15.62
C ALA A 106 -31.50 27.86 16.23
N PRO A 107 -30.72 28.94 15.93
CA PRO A 107 -30.77 29.51 14.58
C PRO A 107 -29.44 30.04 13.99
N ALA A 108 -29.52 30.31 12.70
CA ALA A 108 -28.54 30.96 11.84
C ALA A 108 -28.40 32.47 12.11
N ALA A 109 -27.23 33.01 11.85
CA ALA A 109 -27.00 34.44 11.55
C ALA A 109 -25.80 34.53 10.58
N THR A 110 -26.05 34.76 9.37
CA THR A 110 -26.07 35.98 8.53
C THR A 110 -24.69 36.58 8.24
N VAL A 111 -24.42 36.52 6.98
CA VAL A 111 -23.41 37.18 6.13
C VAL A 111 -23.23 38.67 6.43
N THR A 112 -21.97 39.14 6.36
CA THR A 112 -21.73 40.51 5.85
C THR A 112 -20.42 40.56 5.06
N GLU A 113 -20.57 40.96 3.84
CA GLU A 113 -19.62 41.33 2.80
C GLU A 113 -19.10 42.76 3.05
N SER A 114 -17.80 43.02 2.92
CA SER A 114 -17.28 44.36 2.56
C SER A 114 -15.84 44.28 2.06
N ALA A 115 -15.67 44.33 0.80
CA ALA A 115 -15.15 45.41 -0.07
C ALA A 115 -13.64 45.69 -0.02
N ARG A 116 -13.01 45.35 -1.11
CA ARG A 116 -12.03 46.04 -2.00
C ARG A 116 -11.29 47.27 -1.51
N ARG A 117 -9.98 47.24 -1.68
CA ARG A 117 -8.99 48.18 -2.29
C ARG A 117 -7.61 47.90 -1.70
N SER A 118 -6.46 48.02 -2.33
CA SER A 118 -5.95 48.59 -3.57
C SER A 118 -4.55 48.02 -3.78
N ALA A 119 -4.13 47.92 -5.03
CA ALA A 119 -2.79 47.61 -5.46
C ALA A 119 -1.77 48.67 -5.03
N GLU A 120 -0.59 48.25 -4.58
CA GLU A 120 0.65 48.99 -4.78
C GLU A 120 1.85 48.07 -4.89
N ALA A 121 2.66 48.34 -5.87
CA ALA A 121 3.81 47.54 -6.29
C ALA A 121 4.97 47.70 -5.28
N ALA A 122 5.61 46.59 -4.95
CA ALA A 122 6.96 46.59 -4.36
C ALA A 122 7.84 45.56 -5.06
N SER A 123 8.97 46.06 -5.51
CA SER A 123 10.04 45.36 -6.22
C SER A 123 10.61 44.17 -5.46
N PRO A 124 11.21 43.17 -6.15
CA PRO A 124 11.69 41.97 -5.52
C PRO A 124 12.96 42.18 -4.69
N PRO A 125 13.11 41.44 -3.56
CA PRO A 125 14.37 41.48 -2.82
C PRO A 125 15.44 40.66 -3.50
N THR A 126 16.61 41.24 -3.56
CA THR A 126 17.88 40.72 -4.03
C THR A 126 18.21 39.37 -3.37
N ALA A 127 18.62 38.39 -4.14
CA ALA A 127 19.13 37.09 -3.68
C ALA A 127 20.41 37.24 -2.86
N PRO A 128 20.59 36.50 -1.77
CA PRO A 128 21.88 36.42 -1.08
C PRO A 128 22.87 35.57 -1.90
N GLY A 129 24.11 36.06 -1.94
CA GLY A 129 25.21 35.54 -2.73
C GLY A 129 25.49 34.06 -2.50
N GLY A 130 25.81 33.40 -3.60
CA GLY A 130 26.37 32.05 -3.60
C GLY A 130 27.72 31.94 -2.91
N PRO A 131 28.15 30.75 -2.54
CA PRO A 131 29.43 30.50 -1.90
C PRO A 131 30.59 30.88 -2.84
N PRO A 132 31.76 31.23 -2.30
CA PRO A 132 32.87 31.71 -3.10
C PRO A 132 33.35 30.62 -4.05
N VAL A 133 33.47 30.98 -5.33
CA VAL A 133 34.15 30.18 -6.33
C VAL A 133 35.60 29.95 -5.88
N SER A 134 35.95 28.71 -5.58
CA SER A 134 37.31 28.29 -5.32
C SER A 134 38.22 28.64 -6.49
N ALA A 135 39.37 29.16 -6.14
CA ALA A 135 40.41 29.61 -7.01
C ALA A 135 40.69 28.68 -8.18
N THR A 136 40.79 29.29 -9.35
CA THR A 136 41.30 28.75 -10.60
C THR A 136 42.56 27.91 -10.36
N ALA A 137 42.46 26.61 -10.53
CA ALA A 137 43.61 25.71 -10.57
C ALA A 137 44.50 26.13 -11.73
N ALA A 138 45.82 26.24 -11.51
CA ALA A 138 46.78 26.51 -12.54
C ALA A 138 46.67 25.49 -13.69
N PRO A 139 46.85 25.86 -14.94
CA PRO A 139 46.74 24.94 -16.08
C PRO A 139 47.69 23.75 -15.88
N PRO A 140 47.28 22.53 -16.18
CA PRO A 140 48.08 21.32 -15.98
C PRO A 140 49.39 21.41 -16.78
N ASP A 141 50.50 21.21 -16.08
CA ASP A 141 51.85 21.18 -16.69
C ASP A 141 52.11 19.79 -17.28
N PHE A 142 52.22 19.72 -18.60
CA PHE A 142 52.50 18.48 -19.32
C PHE A 142 53.98 18.30 -19.64
N THR A 143 54.90 18.98 -18.88
CA THR A 143 56.34 18.88 -19.03
C THR A 143 56.80 17.46 -18.68
N GLY A 144 57.48 16.78 -19.64
CA GLY A 144 57.93 15.39 -19.46
C GLY A 144 57.01 14.29 -19.95
N VAL A 145 55.78 14.61 -20.36
CA VAL A 145 54.85 13.61 -20.90
C VAL A 145 55.01 13.48 -22.41
N HIS A 146 55.20 12.22 -22.90
CA HIS A 146 55.39 11.94 -24.33
C HIS A 146 54.04 11.88 -25.08
N ALA A 147 53.48 13.05 -25.39
CA ALA A 147 52.21 13.21 -26.09
C ALA A 147 52.30 14.26 -27.21
N GLY A 148 51.54 14.04 -28.31
CA GLY A 148 51.48 14.98 -29.42
C GLY A 148 50.67 16.25 -29.08
N PRO A 149 50.88 17.38 -29.87
CA PRO A 149 50.19 18.65 -29.60
C PRO A 149 48.67 18.54 -29.57
N SER A 150 48.08 17.69 -30.44
CA SER A 150 46.61 17.44 -30.50
C SER A 150 46.10 16.74 -29.26
N VAL A 151 46.88 15.79 -28.72
CA VAL A 151 46.51 15.05 -27.48
C VAL A 151 46.60 15.98 -26.27
N ARG A 152 47.61 16.84 -26.22
CA ARG A 152 47.76 17.84 -25.13
C ARG A 152 46.64 18.89 -25.17
N ARG A 153 46.13 19.27 -26.37
CA ARG A 153 44.99 20.15 -26.50
C ARG A 153 43.70 19.48 -25.99
N LEU A 154 43.46 18.25 -26.45
CA LEU A 154 42.30 17.47 -26.03
C LEU A 154 42.28 17.17 -24.52
N ALA A 155 43.49 16.91 -23.95
CA ALA A 155 43.62 16.71 -22.50
C ALA A 155 43.28 17.97 -21.69
N ARG A 156 43.64 19.18 -22.20
CA ARG A 156 43.23 20.44 -21.58
C ARG A 156 41.71 20.70 -21.72
N GLU A 157 41.15 20.40 -22.88
CA GLU A 157 39.69 20.55 -23.12
C GLU A 157 38.87 19.61 -22.22
N LEU A 158 39.42 18.43 -21.90
CA LEU A 158 38.77 17.43 -21.05
C LEU A 158 39.24 17.46 -19.59
N GLU A 159 40.12 18.42 -19.21
CA GLU A 159 40.69 18.57 -17.86
C GLU A 159 41.36 17.27 -17.32
N ILE A 160 42.01 16.50 -18.22
CA ILE A 160 42.66 15.23 -17.88
C ILE A 160 44.12 15.40 -17.65
N ASP A 161 44.66 14.89 -16.53
CA ASP A 161 46.08 14.80 -16.27
C ASP A 161 46.68 13.64 -17.07
N LEU A 162 47.62 13.98 -17.98
CA LEU A 162 48.34 13.05 -18.83
C LEU A 162 49.40 12.22 -18.08
N ALA A 163 49.83 12.62 -16.88
CA ALA A 163 50.80 11.89 -16.08
C ALA A 163 50.29 10.50 -15.65
N GLY A 164 48.96 10.35 -15.55
CA GLY A 164 48.30 9.09 -15.20
C GLY A 164 47.84 8.25 -16.40
N VAL A 165 48.25 8.55 -17.64
CA VAL A 165 47.85 7.83 -18.86
C VAL A 165 49.02 7.05 -19.42
N THR A 166 48.87 5.72 -19.58
CA THR A 166 49.87 4.87 -20.22
C THR A 166 49.73 4.97 -21.74
N GLY A 167 50.80 5.43 -22.46
CA GLY A 167 50.75 5.57 -23.90
C GLY A 167 50.92 4.24 -24.63
N SER A 168 50.05 3.92 -25.59
CA SER A 168 50.15 2.74 -26.46
C SER A 168 50.86 2.97 -27.77
N GLY A 169 51.20 4.21 -28.11
CA GLY A 169 51.89 4.57 -29.35
C GLY A 169 53.39 4.26 -29.37
N PRO A 170 54.07 4.41 -30.53
CA PRO A 170 55.49 4.15 -30.69
C PRO A 170 56.34 4.89 -29.65
N LYS A 171 57.25 4.16 -28.99
CA LYS A 171 58.10 4.64 -27.89
C LYS A 171 57.33 5.15 -26.66
N GLY A 172 56.14 4.55 -26.37
CA GLY A 172 55.32 4.95 -25.22
C GLY A 172 54.62 6.30 -25.38
N ARG A 173 54.38 6.75 -26.61
CA ARG A 173 53.67 8.00 -26.88
C ARG A 173 52.18 7.83 -26.57
N ILE A 174 51.60 8.77 -25.83
CA ILE A 174 50.16 8.83 -25.57
C ILE A 174 49.43 9.23 -26.86
N THR A 175 48.47 8.39 -27.28
CA THR A 175 47.63 8.59 -28.44
C THR A 175 46.28 9.19 -28.05
N LYS A 176 45.49 9.64 -29.05
CA LYS A 176 44.13 10.11 -28.78
C LYS A 176 43.22 8.99 -28.26
N ASP A 177 43.45 7.74 -28.71
CA ASP A 177 42.68 6.58 -28.29
C ASP A 177 42.93 6.20 -26.84
N ASP A 178 44.20 6.34 -26.35
CA ASP A 178 44.54 6.12 -24.93
C ASP A 178 43.77 7.11 -24.03
N LEU A 179 43.66 8.35 -24.48
CA LEU A 179 42.95 9.39 -23.75
C LEU A 179 41.44 9.10 -23.72
N LEU A 180 40.85 8.70 -24.86
CA LEU A 180 39.46 8.28 -24.95
C LEU A 180 39.17 6.99 -24.17
N GLN A 181 40.14 6.07 -24.10
CA GLN A 181 40.03 4.86 -23.30
C GLN A 181 40.12 5.17 -21.81
N LYS A 182 40.93 6.12 -21.38
CA LYS A 182 40.97 6.62 -20.01
C LYS A 182 39.64 7.27 -19.61
N VAL A 183 38.99 7.99 -20.53
CA VAL A 183 37.64 8.57 -20.31
C VAL A 183 36.55 7.50 -20.29
N ARG A 184 36.72 6.43 -21.09
CA ARG A 184 35.78 5.30 -21.20
C ARG A 184 36.12 4.12 -20.29
N GLY A 185 37.32 4.13 -19.65
CA GLY A 185 37.70 3.07 -18.70
C GLY A 185 36.63 2.92 -17.61
N PRO A 186 36.53 1.74 -16.99
CA PRO A 186 35.62 1.60 -15.87
C PRO A 186 36.04 2.65 -14.83
N GLN A 187 35.25 3.69 -14.74
CA GLN A 187 35.17 4.45 -13.53
C GLN A 187 34.69 3.37 -12.53
N GLU A 188 35.63 2.85 -11.72
CA GLU A 188 35.22 2.23 -10.48
C GLU A 188 34.26 3.24 -9.87
N ALA A 189 32.97 2.97 -10.01
CA ALA A 189 31.95 3.77 -9.37
C ALA A 189 32.38 3.80 -7.91
N ALA A 190 32.88 4.94 -7.48
CA ALA A 190 32.88 5.25 -6.06
C ALA A 190 31.50 4.82 -5.60
N PRO A 191 31.35 4.03 -4.53
CA PRO A 191 30.04 3.60 -4.08
C PRO A 191 29.21 4.87 -4.01
N ALA A 192 28.23 4.99 -4.91
CA ALA A 192 27.32 6.11 -4.90
C ALA A 192 26.88 6.21 -3.43
N PRO A 193 26.89 7.41 -2.81
CA PRO A 193 26.37 7.53 -1.47
C PRO A 193 25.00 6.89 -1.55
N ALA A 194 24.78 5.83 -0.77
CA ALA A 194 23.55 5.08 -0.76
C ALA A 194 22.46 6.13 -0.69
N ALA A 195 21.69 6.27 -1.76
CA ALA A 195 20.58 7.18 -1.77
C ALA A 195 19.81 6.84 -0.51
N ALA A 196 19.66 7.81 0.40
CA ALA A 196 18.88 7.69 1.61
C ALA A 196 17.40 7.63 1.21
N GLY A 197 17.03 6.56 0.59
CA GLY A 197 15.73 6.00 0.39
C GLY A 197 15.95 4.53 0.71
N ALA A 198 15.67 4.16 1.94
CA ALA A 198 15.80 2.81 2.42
C ALA A 198 14.96 1.90 1.51
N GLY A 199 15.58 1.34 0.48
CA GLY A 199 15.05 0.20 -0.21
C GLY A 199 14.84 -0.89 0.85
N ILE A 200 13.72 -1.58 0.79
CA ILE A 200 13.49 -2.71 1.68
C ILE A 200 14.68 -3.66 1.52
N PRO A 201 15.36 -4.01 2.62
CA PRO A 201 16.52 -4.89 2.55
C PRO A 201 16.14 -6.21 1.87
N GLU A 202 16.98 -6.67 0.96
CA GLU A 202 16.78 -7.98 0.36
C GLU A 202 16.96 -9.08 1.41
N ILE A 203 16.15 -10.12 1.31
CA ILE A 203 16.28 -11.31 2.16
C ILE A 203 17.64 -11.96 1.85
N PRO A 204 18.51 -12.15 2.86
CA PRO A 204 19.82 -12.73 2.62
C PRO A 204 19.72 -14.15 2.05
N PRO A 205 20.56 -14.53 1.09
CA PRO A 205 20.56 -15.84 0.51
C PRO A 205 20.93 -16.93 1.53
N GLN A 206 20.19 -18.03 1.55
CA GLN A 206 20.43 -19.16 2.42
C GLN A 206 20.72 -20.42 1.59
N ASP A 207 21.72 -21.17 1.98
CA ASP A 207 22.06 -22.47 1.39
C ASP A 207 21.21 -23.58 2.06
N PHE A 208 20.12 -23.96 1.40
CA PHE A 208 19.20 -24.98 1.89
C PHE A 208 19.75 -26.42 1.78
N SER A 209 20.79 -26.66 0.95
CA SER A 209 21.39 -27.99 0.80
C SER A 209 21.99 -28.53 2.10
N LYS A 210 22.30 -27.64 3.06
CA LYS A 210 22.77 -27.98 4.41
C LYS A 210 21.73 -28.69 5.28
N PHE A 211 20.45 -28.60 4.93
CA PHE A 211 19.34 -29.13 5.72
C PHE A 211 18.74 -30.41 5.10
N GLY A 212 19.02 -30.68 3.82
CA GLY A 212 18.51 -31.87 3.14
C GLY A 212 18.58 -31.76 1.62
N PRO A 213 18.10 -32.77 0.89
CA PRO A 213 18.02 -32.71 -0.57
C PRO A 213 17.15 -31.53 -1.04
N VAL A 214 17.60 -30.82 -2.03
CA VAL A 214 16.88 -29.68 -2.63
C VAL A 214 16.75 -29.88 -4.13
N GLU A 215 15.63 -29.38 -4.69
CA GLU A 215 15.39 -29.32 -6.13
C GLU A 215 15.13 -27.87 -6.52
N THR A 216 15.72 -27.41 -7.60
CA THR A 216 15.51 -26.06 -8.13
C THR A 216 14.58 -26.13 -9.33
N GLN A 217 13.39 -25.53 -9.20
CA GLN A 217 12.42 -25.40 -10.28
C GLN A 217 12.39 -23.97 -10.83
N PRO A 218 12.60 -23.74 -12.12
CA PRO A 218 12.53 -22.40 -12.71
C PRO A 218 11.09 -21.87 -12.71
N LEU A 219 10.94 -20.58 -12.43
CA LEU A 219 9.65 -19.89 -12.53
C LEU A 219 9.19 -19.80 -13.99
N THR A 220 7.88 -19.87 -14.22
CA THR A 220 7.30 -19.63 -15.55
C THR A 220 7.56 -18.19 -16.02
N ARG A 221 7.35 -17.92 -17.31
CA ARG A 221 7.46 -16.57 -17.87
C ARG A 221 6.49 -15.59 -17.17
N ILE A 222 5.25 -16.03 -16.95
CA ILE A 222 4.22 -15.20 -16.31
C ILE A 222 4.63 -14.86 -14.86
N GLN A 223 5.08 -15.86 -14.09
CA GLN A 223 5.53 -15.65 -12.71
C GLN A 223 6.71 -14.68 -12.60
N ARG A 224 7.68 -14.74 -13.54
CA ARG A 224 8.82 -13.82 -13.58
C ARG A 224 8.42 -12.36 -13.89
N VAL A 225 7.34 -12.16 -14.67
CA VAL A 225 6.84 -10.82 -15.02
C VAL A 225 5.91 -10.28 -13.94
N SER A 226 4.99 -11.11 -13.43
CA SER A 226 4.00 -10.69 -12.44
C SER A 226 4.59 -10.47 -11.05
N GLY A 227 5.61 -11.25 -10.65
CA GLY A 227 6.24 -11.12 -9.33
C GLY A 227 6.69 -9.69 -9.00
N PRO A 228 7.53 -9.05 -9.80
CA PRO A 228 7.94 -7.66 -9.58
C PRO A 228 6.79 -6.65 -9.61
N HIS A 229 5.74 -6.89 -10.41
CA HIS A 229 4.55 -6.03 -10.44
C HIS A 229 3.76 -6.13 -9.15
N LEU A 230 3.47 -7.35 -8.68
CA LEU A 230 2.77 -7.60 -7.42
C LEU A 230 3.54 -7.07 -6.22
N HIS A 231 4.86 -7.24 -6.20
CA HIS A 231 5.70 -6.69 -5.14
C HIS A 231 5.63 -5.15 -5.09
N ARG A 232 5.69 -4.48 -6.26
CA ARG A 232 5.50 -3.02 -6.31
C ARG A 232 4.12 -2.58 -5.86
N SER A 233 3.06 -3.30 -6.23
CA SER A 233 1.69 -3.02 -5.76
C SER A 233 1.61 -3.14 -4.24
N TRP A 234 2.16 -4.23 -3.67
CA TRP A 234 2.19 -4.45 -2.22
C TRP A 234 2.90 -3.32 -1.47
N LEU A 235 4.08 -2.90 -1.94
CA LEU A 235 4.89 -1.86 -1.30
C LEU A 235 4.29 -0.45 -1.40
N ASN A 236 3.57 -0.16 -2.49
CA ASN A 236 3.11 1.20 -2.77
C ASN A 236 1.66 1.46 -2.40
N VAL A 237 0.87 0.42 -2.18
CA VAL A 237 -0.55 0.52 -1.86
C VAL A 237 -0.79 0.05 -0.43
N PRO A 238 -1.14 0.94 0.51
CA PRO A 238 -1.60 0.53 1.84
C PRO A 238 -2.96 -0.14 1.71
N HIS A 239 -2.93 -1.48 1.62
CA HIS A 239 -4.12 -2.30 1.43
C HIS A 239 -4.95 -2.39 2.70
N VAL A 240 -6.25 -2.17 2.56
CA VAL A 240 -7.27 -2.55 3.54
C VAL A 240 -8.31 -3.39 2.84
N THR A 241 -8.88 -4.38 3.52
CA THR A 241 -9.94 -5.23 2.98
C THR A 241 -11.19 -5.09 3.83
N HIS A 242 -12.33 -4.91 3.17
CA HIS A 242 -13.66 -4.91 3.76
C HIS A 242 -14.45 -6.09 3.20
N ASP A 243 -14.98 -6.92 4.08
CA ASP A 243 -15.77 -8.09 3.73
C ASP A 243 -17.26 -7.82 3.97
N ASP A 244 -18.12 -8.32 3.07
CA ASP A 244 -19.58 -8.29 3.20
C ASP A 244 -20.18 -9.52 2.48
N GLU A 245 -21.46 -9.78 2.67
CA GLU A 245 -22.18 -10.89 2.03
C GLU A 245 -23.45 -10.39 1.34
N ALA A 246 -23.70 -10.86 0.11
CA ALA A 246 -24.93 -10.60 -0.64
C ALA A 246 -25.82 -11.85 -0.70
N ASP A 247 -27.12 -11.71 -0.48
CA ASP A 247 -28.10 -12.76 -0.76
C ASP A 247 -28.38 -12.82 -2.28
N ILE A 248 -27.83 -13.84 -2.92
CA ILE A 248 -27.98 -14.06 -4.37
C ILE A 248 -28.97 -15.16 -4.72
N THR A 249 -29.88 -15.53 -3.81
CA THR A 249 -30.81 -16.64 -4.00
C THR A 249 -31.63 -16.46 -5.27
N GLU A 250 -32.24 -15.30 -5.46
CA GLU A 250 -33.09 -14.99 -6.61
C GLU A 250 -32.23 -14.77 -7.88
N LEU A 251 -31.11 -14.09 -7.74
CA LEU A 251 -30.16 -13.86 -8.86
C LEU A 251 -29.60 -15.18 -9.40
N ASP A 252 -29.24 -16.13 -8.55
CA ASP A 252 -28.74 -17.44 -9.01
C ASP A 252 -29.83 -18.30 -9.65
N ALA A 253 -31.06 -18.20 -9.16
CA ALA A 253 -32.20 -18.85 -9.81
C ALA A 253 -32.41 -18.30 -11.24
N TYR A 254 -32.43 -16.99 -11.40
CA TYR A 254 -32.55 -16.32 -12.70
C TYR A 254 -31.34 -16.63 -13.61
N ARG A 255 -30.13 -16.60 -13.07
CA ARG A 255 -28.92 -16.99 -13.79
C ARG A 255 -29.02 -18.41 -14.36
N LYS A 256 -29.50 -19.37 -13.56
CA LYS A 256 -29.69 -20.78 -13.96
C LYS A 256 -30.73 -20.92 -15.10
N GLU A 257 -31.79 -20.15 -15.04
CA GLU A 257 -32.77 -20.10 -16.12
C GLU A 257 -32.12 -19.63 -17.44
N LEU A 258 -31.40 -18.48 -17.40
CA LEU A 258 -30.68 -17.95 -18.55
C LEU A 258 -29.59 -18.92 -19.06
N ASP A 259 -28.82 -19.57 -18.16
CA ASP A 259 -27.76 -20.51 -18.54
C ASP A 259 -28.34 -21.75 -19.26
N THR A 260 -29.57 -22.17 -18.93
CA THR A 260 -30.22 -23.30 -19.57
C THR A 260 -30.48 -22.99 -21.05
N GLY A 261 -30.96 -21.79 -21.38
CA GLY A 261 -31.15 -21.36 -22.77
C GLY A 261 -29.80 -21.14 -23.48
N ALA A 262 -28.85 -20.49 -22.80
CA ALA A 262 -27.55 -20.14 -23.37
C ALA A 262 -26.69 -21.37 -23.79
N ARG A 263 -26.84 -22.50 -23.09
CA ARG A 263 -26.15 -23.75 -23.45
C ARG A 263 -26.54 -24.27 -24.81
N ALA A 264 -27.77 -24.09 -25.22
CA ALA A 264 -28.20 -24.47 -26.56
C ALA A 264 -27.50 -23.64 -27.64
N ASP A 265 -27.17 -22.38 -27.32
CA ASP A 265 -26.44 -21.45 -28.18
C ASP A 265 -24.88 -21.57 -28.03
N GLY A 266 -24.41 -22.52 -27.27
CA GLY A 266 -22.96 -22.82 -27.13
C GLY A 266 -22.17 -21.93 -26.18
N TYR A 267 -22.82 -21.14 -25.29
CA TYR A 267 -22.15 -20.32 -24.28
C TYR A 267 -22.73 -20.56 -22.86
N ARG A 268 -22.10 -20.01 -21.85
CA ARG A 268 -22.49 -20.18 -20.45
C ARG A 268 -22.76 -18.81 -19.81
N VAL A 269 -23.86 -18.72 -19.06
CA VAL A 269 -24.15 -17.56 -18.22
C VAL A 269 -23.66 -17.83 -16.81
N THR A 270 -22.61 -17.13 -16.42
CA THR A 270 -21.97 -17.28 -15.09
C THR A 270 -22.32 -16.11 -14.18
N LEU A 271 -22.13 -16.27 -12.87
CA LEU A 271 -22.30 -15.19 -11.90
C LEU A 271 -21.42 -13.98 -12.23
N LEU A 272 -20.26 -14.21 -12.85
CA LEU A 272 -19.30 -13.16 -13.18
C LEU A 272 -19.84 -12.09 -14.14
N SER A 273 -20.70 -12.46 -15.10
CA SER A 273 -21.37 -11.48 -15.98
C SER A 273 -22.30 -10.52 -15.23
N PHE A 274 -22.96 -11.01 -14.17
CA PHE A 274 -23.76 -10.16 -13.28
C PHE A 274 -22.89 -9.29 -12.38
N LEU A 275 -21.79 -9.85 -11.85
CA LEU A 275 -20.81 -9.09 -11.07
C LEU A 275 -20.18 -7.95 -11.87
N LEU A 276 -19.89 -8.15 -13.16
CA LEU A 276 -19.42 -7.09 -14.05
C LEU A 276 -20.43 -5.93 -14.12
N LYS A 277 -21.70 -6.21 -14.32
CA LYS A 277 -22.77 -5.18 -14.39
C LYS A 277 -22.98 -4.49 -13.05
N ALA A 278 -23.03 -5.26 -11.94
CA ALA A 278 -23.16 -4.72 -10.60
C ALA A 278 -21.96 -3.79 -10.26
N SER A 279 -20.74 -4.19 -10.65
CA SER A 279 -19.54 -3.35 -10.47
C SER A 279 -19.64 -2.03 -11.24
N VAL A 280 -20.17 -2.03 -12.46
CA VAL A 280 -20.40 -0.78 -13.21
C VAL A 280 -21.39 0.13 -12.49
N SER A 281 -22.48 -0.40 -11.93
CA SER A 281 -23.43 0.37 -11.11
C SER A 281 -22.71 1.02 -9.92
N ALA A 282 -21.95 0.23 -9.16
CA ALA A 282 -21.20 0.73 -8.02
C ALA A 282 -20.12 1.76 -8.40
N LEU A 283 -19.40 1.56 -9.50
CA LEU A 283 -18.36 2.49 -9.98
C LEU A 283 -18.95 3.82 -10.48
N ARG A 284 -20.19 3.84 -10.96
CA ARG A 284 -20.92 5.07 -11.32
C ARG A 284 -21.32 5.87 -10.08
N GLU A 285 -21.85 5.18 -9.06
CA GLU A 285 -22.28 5.79 -7.82
C GLU A 285 -21.08 6.28 -6.98
N PHE A 286 -19.96 5.54 -7.03
CA PHE A 286 -18.74 5.83 -6.29
C PHE A 286 -17.53 6.05 -7.21
N PRO A 287 -17.41 7.21 -7.89
CA PRO A 287 -16.38 7.42 -8.93
C PRO A 287 -14.93 7.33 -8.42
N ARG A 288 -14.67 7.46 -7.12
CA ARG A 288 -13.34 7.30 -6.54
C ARG A 288 -12.79 5.89 -6.74
N PHE A 289 -13.64 4.87 -6.81
CA PHE A 289 -13.21 3.50 -7.14
C PHE A 289 -12.82 3.32 -8.59
N ASN A 290 -13.32 4.20 -9.47
CA ASN A 290 -12.98 4.21 -10.89
C ASN A 290 -11.88 5.24 -11.20
N SER A 291 -10.80 5.23 -10.42
CA SER A 291 -9.74 6.22 -10.50
C SER A 291 -8.33 5.61 -10.46
N SER A 292 -7.34 6.46 -10.56
CA SER A 292 -5.93 6.19 -10.25
C SER A 292 -5.31 7.42 -9.62
N LEU A 293 -4.34 7.25 -8.73
CA LEU A 293 -3.54 8.36 -8.22
C LEU A 293 -2.63 8.90 -9.33
N THR A 294 -2.43 10.22 -9.35
CA THR A 294 -1.38 10.85 -10.16
C THR A 294 0.02 10.38 -9.71
N PRO A 295 1.04 10.48 -10.57
CA PRO A 295 2.42 10.17 -10.16
C PRO A 295 2.88 10.96 -8.94
N GLU A 296 2.46 12.21 -8.82
CA GLU A 296 2.74 13.15 -7.71
C GLU A 296 1.96 12.80 -6.44
N LYS A 297 0.93 11.96 -6.55
CA LYS A 297 0.04 11.51 -5.45
C LYS A 297 -0.79 12.64 -4.81
N ASP A 298 -1.00 13.72 -5.51
CA ASP A 298 -1.74 14.92 -5.07
C ASP A 298 -3.16 15.02 -5.67
N ALA A 299 -3.47 14.20 -6.71
CA ALA A 299 -4.76 14.20 -7.38
C ALA A 299 -5.21 12.80 -7.82
N LEU A 300 -6.50 12.68 -8.17
CA LEU A 300 -7.10 11.47 -8.74
C LEU A 300 -7.45 11.68 -10.20
N VAL A 301 -7.02 10.77 -11.04
CA VAL A 301 -7.49 10.63 -12.42
C VAL A 301 -8.78 9.82 -12.41
N LEU A 302 -9.94 10.48 -12.47
CA LEU A 302 -11.25 9.83 -12.56
C LEU A 302 -11.48 9.34 -13.99
N LYS A 303 -11.66 8.03 -14.16
CA LYS A 303 -11.88 7.41 -15.46
C LYS A 303 -13.36 7.52 -15.85
N ARG A 304 -13.65 7.82 -17.10
CA ARG A 304 -15.02 7.94 -17.64
C ARG A 304 -15.40 6.76 -18.53
N TYR A 305 -14.67 5.66 -18.39
CA TYR A 305 -14.90 4.38 -19.05
C TYR A 305 -14.91 3.27 -18.01
N PHE A 306 -15.55 2.14 -18.34
CA PHE A 306 -15.74 1.02 -17.44
C PHE A 306 -15.17 -0.25 -18.07
N HIS A 307 -13.84 -0.41 -17.94
CA HIS A 307 -13.10 -1.57 -18.39
C HIS A 307 -12.69 -2.39 -17.18
N ILE A 308 -13.21 -3.59 -17.05
CA ILE A 308 -13.04 -4.40 -15.83
C ILE A 308 -12.10 -5.57 -16.10
N GLY A 309 -11.02 -5.63 -15.34
CA GLY A 309 -10.12 -6.77 -15.30
C GLY A 309 -10.77 -7.98 -14.66
N VAL A 310 -10.54 -9.14 -15.21
CA VAL A 310 -11.03 -10.42 -14.65
C VAL A 310 -9.86 -11.36 -14.48
N ALA A 311 -9.58 -11.75 -13.23
CA ALA A 311 -8.50 -12.69 -12.96
C ALA A 311 -8.85 -14.09 -13.50
N VAL A 312 -7.94 -14.64 -14.31
CA VAL A 312 -8.06 -15.99 -14.90
C VAL A 312 -6.85 -16.81 -14.50
N ASP A 313 -7.09 -17.94 -13.89
CA ASP A 313 -6.07 -18.92 -13.57
C ASP A 313 -5.71 -19.71 -14.84
N THR A 314 -4.40 -19.85 -15.10
CA THR A 314 -3.86 -20.59 -16.23
C THR A 314 -2.73 -21.51 -15.79
N PRO A 315 -2.38 -22.56 -16.56
CA PRO A 315 -1.26 -23.45 -16.22
C PRO A 315 0.08 -22.73 -16.02
N GLU A 316 0.29 -21.59 -16.68
CA GLU A 316 1.51 -20.79 -16.58
C GLU A 316 1.49 -19.75 -15.44
N GLY A 317 0.32 -19.49 -14.83
CA GLY A 317 0.11 -18.50 -13.77
C GLY A 317 -1.14 -17.65 -13.98
N LEU A 318 -1.36 -16.72 -13.06
CA LEU A 318 -2.52 -15.83 -13.06
C LEU A 318 -2.33 -14.71 -14.08
N VAL A 319 -3.36 -14.46 -14.90
CA VAL A 319 -3.44 -13.33 -15.83
C VAL A 319 -4.75 -12.54 -15.61
N VAL A 320 -4.75 -11.26 -15.92
CA VAL A 320 -5.91 -10.37 -15.72
C VAL A 320 -6.28 -9.71 -17.06
N PRO A 321 -6.99 -10.43 -17.97
CA PRO A 321 -7.54 -9.81 -19.14
C PRO A 321 -8.62 -8.78 -18.79
N VAL A 322 -8.79 -7.77 -19.66
CA VAL A 322 -9.69 -6.65 -19.46
C VAL A 322 -10.90 -6.75 -20.39
N ILE A 323 -12.08 -6.83 -19.81
CA ILE A 323 -13.37 -6.72 -20.52
C ILE A 323 -13.67 -5.23 -20.68
N ARG A 324 -13.75 -4.78 -21.93
CA ARG A 324 -13.93 -3.36 -22.26
C ARG A 324 -15.39 -2.97 -22.34
N ASP A 325 -15.69 -1.68 -22.09
CA ASP A 325 -17.01 -1.07 -22.28
C ASP A 325 -18.15 -1.90 -21.65
N VAL A 326 -17.92 -2.39 -20.42
CA VAL A 326 -18.88 -3.25 -19.69
C VAL A 326 -20.21 -2.56 -19.48
N ASP A 327 -20.22 -1.24 -19.38
CA ASP A 327 -21.43 -0.42 -19.23
C ASP A 327 -22.37 -0.50 -20.44
N ARG A 328 -21.81 -0.71 -21.66
CA ARG A 328 -22.55 -0.73 -22.93
C ARG A 328 -23.04 -2.11 -23.33
N LYS A 329 -22.53 -3.16 -22.68
CA LYS A 329 -22.81 -4.57 -23.01
C LYS A 329 -23.89 -5.16 -22.11
N GLY A 330 -24.73 -6.01 -22.69
CA GLY A 330 -25.71 -6.80 -21.96
C GLY A 330 -25.11 -8.08 -21.34
N ILE A 331 -25.87 -8.74 -20.45
CA ILE A 331 -25.43 -9.98 -19.77
C ILE A 331 -25.03 -11.06 -20.79
N THR A 332 -25.81 -11.24 -21.84
CA THR A 332 -25.55 -12.23 -22.90
C THR A 332 -24.23 -11.98 -23.60
N GLU A 333 -23.97 -10.75 -24.01
CA GLU A 333 -22.74 -10.34 -24.68
C GLU A 333 -21.53 -10.51 -23.77
N LEU A 334 -21.62 -10.04 -22.53
CA LEU A 334 -20.58 -10.22 -21.53
C LEU A 334 -20.30 -11.71 -21.24
N SER A 335 -21.34 -12.55 -21.24
CA SER A 335 -21.16 -13.98 -21.00
C SER A 335 -20.41 -14.68 -22.13
N ARG A 336 -20.67 -14.30 -23.39
CA ARG A 336 -19.93 -14.82 -24.55
C ARG A 336 -18.47 -14.33 -24.54
N GLU A 337 -18.26 -13.04 -24.37
CA GLU A 337 -16.92 -12.44 -24.32
C GLU A 337 -16.07 -13.02 -23.18
N LEU A 338 -16.64 -13.21 -21.98
CA LEU A 338 -15.96 -13.87 -20.87
C LEU A 338 -15.53 -15.29 -21.22
N GLY A 339 -16.36 -16.05 -21.91
CA GLY A 339 -16.03 -17.40 -22.39
C GLY A 339 -14.86 -17.40 -23.35
N GLU A 340 -14.90 -16.52 -24.35
CA GLU A 340 -13.87 -16.37 -25.37
C GLU A 340 -12.53 -15.91 -24.78
N VAL A 341 -12.57 -14.87 -23.93
CA VAL A 341 -11.38 -14.30 -23.27
C VAL A 341 -10.74 -15.35 -22.33
N SER A 342 -11.57 -16.08 -21.55
CA SER A 342 -11.09 -17.15 -20.68
C SER A 342 -10.45 -18.30 -21.45
N ALA A 343 -10.98 -18.66 -22.62
CA ALA A 343 -10.39 -19.67 -23.48
C ALA A 343 -9.04 -19.21 -24.03
N ARG A 344 -8.97 -17.99 -24.58
CA ARG A 344 -7.70 -17.40 -25.06
C ARG A 344 -6.66 -17.26 -23.96
N ALA A 345 -7.08 -16.95 -22.75
CA ALA A 345 -6.18 -16.87 -21.59
C ALA A 345 -5.53 -18.22 -21.29
N ARG A 346 -6.33 -19.29 -21.20
CA ARG A 346 -5.83 -20.65 -20.94
C ARG A 346 -4.96 -21.21 -22.06
N ASP A 347 -5.26 -20.82 -23.30
CA ASP A 347 -4.46 -21.17 -24.48
C ASP A 347 -3.17 -20.37 -24.64
N GLY A 348 -2.90 -19.39 -23.76
CA GLY A 348 -1.74 -18.49 -23.86
C GLY A 348 -1.80 -17.51 -25.06
N LYS A 349 -3.01 -17.25 -25.58
CA LYS A 349 -3.25 -16.45 -26.80
C LYS A 349 -3.66 -14.99 -26.50
N LEU A 350 -3.51 -14.52 -25.24
CA LEU A 350 -3.77 -13.11 -24.92
C LEU A 350 -2.67 -12.21 -25.49
N THR A 351 -3.08 -11.06 -26.00
CA THR A 351 -2.18 -10.01 -26.46
C THR A 351 -1.92 -8.99 -25.35
N ALA A 352 -0.88 -8.17 -25.49
CA ALA A 352 -0.61 -7.10 -24.55
C ALA A 352 -1.79 -6.10 -24.44
N THR A 353 -2.55 -5.92 -25.52
CA THR A 353 -3.74 -5.05 -25.54
C THR A 353 -4.87 -5.62 -24.70
N ASP A 354 -5.00 -6.95 -24.63
CA ASP A 354 -6.03 -7.60 -23.80
C ASP A 354 -5.80 -7.39 -22.28
N LEU A 355 -4.56 -7.06 -21.87
CA LEU A 355 -4.16 -6.93 -20.46
C LEU A 355 -4.07 -5.47 -20.00
N GLN A 356 -4.42 -4.49 -20.82
CA GLN A 356 -4.22 -3.06 -20.53
C GLN A 356 -5.53 -2.29 -20.47
N GLY A 357 -5.52 -1.19 -19.71
CA GLY A 357 -6.62 -0.22 -19.66
C GLY A 357 -7.72 -0.57 -18.66
N GLY A 358 -7.51 -1.54 -17.77
CA GLY A 358 -8.41 -1.81 -16.66
C GLY A 358 -8.58 -0.62 -15.71
N CYS A 359 -9.75 -0.51 -15.13
CA CYS A 359 -10.05 0.51 -14.16
C CYS A 359 -10.43 -0.07 -12.79
N PHE A 360 -10.84 -1.33 -12.76
CA PHE A 360 -11.23 -2.10 -11.59
C PHE A 360 -11.06 -3.58 -11.92
N THR A 361 -10.67 -4.41 -10.96
CA THR A 361 -10.45 -5.84 -11.18
C THR A 361 -11.39 -6.68 -10.33
N ILE A 362 -11.87 -7.81 -10.88
CA ILE A 362 -12.60 -8.85 -10.14
C ILE A 362 -11.74 -10.12 -10.12
N SER A 363 -11.48 -10.64 -8.92
CA SER A 363 -10.81 -11.93 -8.70
C SER A 363 -11.80 -12.92 -8.13
N SER A 364 -12.11 -14.00 -8.87
CA SER A 364 -13.10 -14.99 -8.45
C SER A 364 -12.46 -16.33 -8.15
N LEU A 365 -12.56 -16.76 -6.90
CA LEU A 365 -12.20 -18.09 -6.40
C LEU A 365 -13.42 -18.99 -6.17
N GLY A 366 -14.61 -18.59 -6.67
CA GLY A 366 -15.87 -19.32 -6.47
C GLY A 366 -15.86 -20.76 -6.93
N GLY A 367 -15.04 -21.11 -7.94
CA GLY A 367 -14.84 -22.50 -8.39
C GLY A 367 -13.96 -23.33 -7.45
N ILE A 368 -13.12 -22.71 -6.63
CA ILE A 368 -12.13 -23.38 -5.79
C ILE A 368 -12.64 -23.53 -4.37
N GLY A 369 -12.99 -22.43 -3.70
CA GLY A 369 -13.48 -22.44 -2.31
C GLY A 369 -13.06 -21.19 -1.55
N GLY A 370 -12.98 -21.31 -0.23
CA GLY A 370 -12.67 -20.20 0.67
C GLY A 370 -13.93 -19.52 1.24
N THR A 371 -13.74 -18.75 2.31
CA THR A 371 -14.81 -17.95 2.94
C THR A 371 -14.57 -16.45 2.73
N SER A 372 -13.34 -16.01 2.67
CA SER A 372 -12.87 -14.67 2.30
C SER A 372 -11.39 -14.74 1.90
N PHE A 373 -10.85 -13.70 1.32
CA PHE A 373 -9.42 -13.53 1.05
C PHE A 373 -9.10 -12.06 0.80
N THR A 374 -7.85 -11.70 0.92
CA THR A 374 -7.37 -10.33 0.63
C THR A 374 -6.72 -10.30 -0.75
N PRO A 375 -7.43 -9.92 -1.82
CA PRO A 375 -6.83 -9.76 -3.14
C PRO A 375 -5.87 -8.56 -3.16
N LEU A 376 -4.75 -8.68 -3.87
CA LEU A 376 -3.84 -7.56 -4.09
C LEU A 376 -4.39 -6.63 -5.17
N VAL A 377 -4.44 -5.33 -4.89
CA VAL A 377 -4.85 -4.32 -5.85
C VAL A 377 -3.90 -4.32 -7.05
N ASN A 378 -4.46 -4.37 -8.24
CA ASN A 378 -3.73 -4.35 -9.50
C ASN A 378 -3.37 -2.90 -9.87
N ALA A 379 -2.32 -2.35 -9.25
CA ALA A 379 -1.91 -0.96 -9.51
C ALA A 379 -1.68 -0.72 -11.03
N PRO A 380 -2.10 0.44 -11.58
CA PRO A 380 -2.53 1.68 -10.93
C PRO A 380 -4.02 1.78 -10.62
N GLU A 381 -4.77 0.68 -10.60
CA GLU A 381 -6.11 0.65 -10.06
C GLU A 381 -6.07 0.92 -8.54
N VAL A 382 -7.20 1.35 -7.96
CA VAL A 382 -7.30 1.68 -6.53
C VAL A 382 -8.11 0.66 -5.74
N ALA A 383 -8.74 -0.31 -6.40
CA ALA A 383 -9.51 -1.34 -5.72
C ALA A 383 -9.64 -2.62 -6.57
N ILE A 384 -9.89 -3.73 -5.89
CA ILE A 384 -10.15 -5.04 -6.47
C ILE A 384 -11.22 -5.76 -5.66
N LEU A 385 -12.17 -6.41 -6.33
CA LEU A 385 -13.21 -7.22 -5.72
C LEU A 385 -12.82 -8.69 -5.73
N GLY A 386 -12.68 -9.27 -4.56
CA GLY A 386 -12.57 -10.70 -4.33
C GLY A 386 -13.95 -11.36 -4.19
N VAL A 387 -14.14 -12.50 -4.85
CA VAL A 387 -15.38 -13.27 -4.77
C VAL A 387 -15.03 -14.73 -4.52
N VAL A 388 -15.58 -15.30 -3.46
CA VAL A 388 -15.39 -16.72 -3.13
C VAL A 388 -16.67 -17.53 -3.41
N ARG A 389 -16.63 -18.83 -3.04
CA ARG A 389 -17.78 -19.72 -3.27
C ARG A 389 -18.98 -19.29 -2.45
N SER A 390 -20.14 -19.14 -3.12
CA SER A 390 -21.42 -18.95 -2.43
C SER A 390 -21.78 -20.16 -1.57
N LYS A 391 -22.38 -19.91 -0.42
CA LYS A 391 -22.79 -20.92 0.56
C LYS A 391 -24.28 -20.75 0.92
N THR A 392 -25.01 -21.85 1.13
CA THR A 392 -26.34 -21.77 1.74
C THR A 392 -26.17 -21.55 3.24
N ALA A 393 -26.75 -20.46 3.74
CA ALA A 393 -26.73 -20.11 5.15
C ALA A 393 -28.14 -19.85 5.67
N PRO A 394 -28.41 -20.11 6.97
CA PRO A 394 -29.68 -19.72 7.60
C PRO A 394 -29.67 -18.21 7.84
N VAL A 395 -30.66 -17.52 7.26
CA VAL A 395 -30.87 -16.08 7.45
C VAL A 395 -32.20 -15.87 8.14
N TRP A 396 -32.22 -15.01 9.16
CA TRP A 396 -33.45 -14.67 9.87
C TRP A 396 -34.30 -13.71 9.02
N ASP A 397 -35.55 -14.09 8.74
CA ASP A 397 -36.48 -13.29 7.92
C ASP A 397 -37.45 -12.41 8.74
N GLY A 398 -37.28 -12.40 10.07
CA GLY A 398 -38.18 -11.75 11.02
C GLY A 398 -39.09 -12.70 11.76
N ALA A 399 -39.26 -13.96 11.30
CA ALA A 399 -40.12 -14.98 11.87
C ALA A 399 -39.42 -16.34 12.02
N ALA A 400 -38.60 -16.75 11.06
CA ALA A 400 -37.89 -18.03 11.04
C ALA A 400 -36.53 -17.93 10.35
N PHE A 401 -35.66 -18.93 10.57
CA PHE A 401 -34.47 -19.09 9.77
C PHE A 401 -34.79 -19.72 8.42
N VAL A 402 -34.54 -19.00 7.35
CA VAL A 402 -34.75 -19.49 5.98
C VAL A 402 -33.38 -19.73 5.30
N PRO A 403 -33.25 -20.77 4.46
CA PRO A 403 -32.00 -20.98 3.71
C PRO A 403 -31.87 -19.93 2.62
N ARG A 404 -30.77 -19.22 2.61
CA ARG A 404 -30.42 -18.24 1.58
C ARG A 404 -29.04 -18.57 0.98
N LEU A 405 -28.86 -18.29 -0.30
CA LEU A 405 -27.58 -18.45 -0.98
C LEU A 405 -26.77 -17.17 -0.84
N MET A 406 -25.83 -17.18 0.09
CA MET A 406 -25.00 -16.03 0.42
C MET A 406 -23.71 -16.05 -0.41
N LEU A 407 -23.38 -14.92 -1.00
CA LEU A 407 -22.14 -14.68 -1.75
C LEU A 407 -21.20 -13.80 -0.94
N PRO A 408 -20.11 -14.35 -0.40
CA PRO A 408 -19.10 -13.52 0.27
C PRO A 408 -18.31 -12.69 -0.74
N LEU A 409 -18.10 -11.42 -0.41
CA LEU A 409 -17.39 -10.42 -1.18
C LEU A 409 -16.27 -9.83 -0.32
N SER A 410 -15.06 -9.73 -0.87
CA SER A 410 -13.88 -9.14 -0.22
C SER A 410 -13.38 -7.99 -1.08
N LEU A 411 -13.56 -6.76 -0.63
CA LEU A 411 -13.12 -5.56 -1.34
C LEU A 411 -11.79 -5.08 -0.74
N SER A 412 -10.69 -5.24 -1.49
CA SER A 412 -9.41 -4.62 -1.13
C SER A 412 -9.21 -3.31 -1.88
N TYR A 413 -8.64 -2.31 -1.19
CA TYR A 413 -8.52 -0.97 -1.75
C TYR A 413 -7.29 -0.21 -1.21
N ASP A 414 -6.90 0.83 -1.95
CA ASP A 414 -5.85 1.77 -1.56
C ASP A 414 -6.40 2.77 -0.54
N HIS A 415 -5.97 2.64 0.74
CA HIS A 415 -6.48 3.48 1.82
C HIS A 415 -6.07 4.96 1.73
N ARG A 416 -5.18 5.31 0.82
CA ARG A 416 -4.88 6.73 0.51
C ARG A 416 -6.00 7.39 -0.31
N VAL A 417 -6.79 6.59 -1.02
CA VAL A 417 -7.87 7.06 -1.92
C VAL A 417 -9.24 6.79 -1.32
N ILE A 418 -9.43 5.65 -0.68
CA ILE A 418 -10.71 5.14 -0.20
C ILE A 418 -10.59 4.92 1.31
N ASP A 419 -11.50 5.51 2.07
CA ASP A 419 -11.65 5.26 3.51
C ASP A 419 -12.63 4.11 3.79
N GLY A 420 -12.61 3.60 5.03
CA GLY A 420 -13.44 2.47 5.43
C GLY A 420 -14.94 2.70 5.28
N ALA A 421 -15.42 3.93 5.55
CA ALA A 421 -16.84 4.25 5.42
C ALA A 421 -17.27 4.28 3.94
N LEU A 422 -16.42 4.77 3.06
CA LEU A 422 -16.67 4.77 1.61
C LEU A 422 -16.63 3.34 1.07
N ALA A 423 -15.68 2.50 1.53
CA ALA A 423 -15.59 1.09 1.17
C ALA A 423 -16.84 0.31 1.58
N ALA A 424 -17.31 0.50 2.83
CA ALA A 424 -18.52 -0.14 3.32
C ALA A 424 -19.78 0.27 2.51
N ARG A 425 -19.93 1.56 2.18
CA ARG A 425 -21.02 2.04 1.32
C ARG A 425 -20.97 1.44 -0.09
N PHE A 426 -19.78 1.36 -0.69
CA PHE A 426 -19.57 0.74 -1.99
C PHE A 426 -19.99 -0.74 -1.97
N THR A 427 -19.47 -1.51 -1.01
CA THR A 427 -19.74 -2.95 -0.90
C THR A 427 -21.22 -3.20 -0.60
N ARG A 428 -21.84 -2.40 0.28
CA ARG A 428 -23.27 -2.50 0.57
C ARG A 428 -24.15 -2.16 -0.64
N HIS A 429 -23.76 -1.14 -1.45
CA HIS A 429 -24.43 -0.86 -2.71
C HIS A 429 -24.31 -2.04 -3.68
N LEU A 430 -23.11 -2.62 -3.80
CA LEU A 430 -22.89 -3.80 -4.64
C LEU A 430 -23.76 -4.98 -4.22
N CYS A 431 -23.84 -5.28 -2.90
CA CYS A 431 -24.74 -6.29 -2.36
C CYS A 431 -26.20 -5.98 -2.71
N HIS A 432 -26.63 -4.76 -2.51
CA HIS A 432 -28.00 -4.30 -2.84
C HIS A 432 -28.38 -4.52 -4.31
N VAL A 433 -27.43 -4.28 -5.23
CA VAL A 433 -27.64 -4.51 -6.66
C VAL A 433 -27.70 -6.01 -6.98
N LEU A 434 -26.93 -6.85 -6.27
CA LEU A 434 -26.92 -8.30 -6.45
C LEU A 434 -28.14 -8.99 -5.81
N GLU A 435 -28.69 -8.42 -4.74
CA GLU A 435 -29.90 -8.92 -4.05
C GLU A 435 -31.17 -8.73 -4.88
N ASP A 436 -31.21 -7.75 -5.81
CA ASP A 436 -32.36 -7.50 -6.66
C ASP A 436 -31.92 -7.33 -8.13
N VAL A 437 -32.12 -8.37 -8.91
CA VAL A 437 -31.77 -8.46 -10.35
C VAL A 437 -32.34 -7.30 -11.18
N ARG A 438 -33.48 -6.72 -10.79
CA ARG A 438 -34.11 -5.59 -11.48
C ARG A 438 -33.24 -4.33 -11.44
N ARG A 439 -32.42 -4.17 -10.41
CA ARG A 439 -31.48 -3.05 -10.26
C ARG A 439 -30.31 -3.10 -11.25
N LEU A 440 -30.05 -4.27 -11.83
CA LEU A 440 -29.05 -4.42 -12.90
C LEU A 440 -29.53 -3.87 -14.26
N LEU A 441 -30.80 -3.59 -14.38
CA LEU A 441 -31.43 -3.06 -15.60
C LEU A 441 -31.54 -1.52 -15.58
N LEU A 442 -31.30 -0.90 -14.43
CA LEU A 442 -31.31 0.55 -14.20
C LEU A 442 -29.91 1.12 -14.31
#